data_8d6309fa1af3efedcfa105bef69abf69
#
_entry.id   8d6309fa1af3efedcfa105bef69abf69
#
_cell.length_a   1.000
_cell.length_b   1.000
_cell.length_c   1.000
_cell.angle_alpha   90.00
_cell.angle_beta   90.00
_cell.angle_gamma   90.00
#
_symmetry.space_group_name_H-M   'P 1'
#
loop_
_entity.id
_entity.type
_entity.pdbx_description
1 polymer ?
#
loop_
_entity_poly.entity_id
_entity_poly.type
_entity_poly.pdbx_seq_one_letter_code
_entity_poly.pdbx_strand_id
1 'polypeptide(L)'
;MNNNDSTRSSTVAYAELHAHSNYSFQEGASEAWDLLLTAKQLGLHALAITDHDNVSGVMEFAQAAKELGIKPIIGIELTLARGLGEPEGTEHEPGDRPHITLLAETAVGYKNISLLTTRAHVDAEERNDPHLDP
;
A
#
# COMPACT_ATOMS: atom_id res chain seq x y z
N MET A 1 15.47 -26.88 -43.80
CA MET A 1 14.26 -26.85 -42.97
C MET A 1 14.71 -26.44 -41.56
N ASN A 2 14.71 -25.15 -41.28
CA ASN A 2 15.08 -24.61 -39.95
C ASN A 2 13.79 -24.15 -39.30
N ASN A 3 13.27 -24.96 -38.40
CA ASN A 3 12.20 -24.57 -37.50
C ASN A 3 12.82 -23.81 -36.33
N ASN A 4 12.86 -22.49 -36.44
CA ASN A 4 13.04 -21.60 -35.28
C ASN A 4 11.69 -21.50 -34.57
N ASP A 5 11.41 -22.43 -33.71
CA ASP A 5 10.33 -22.32 -32.75
C ASP A 5 10.77 -21.41 -31.62
N SER A 6 10.62 -20.10 -31.83
CA SER A 6 10.79 -19.11 -30.82
C SER A 6 9.53 -19.14 -29.93
N THR A 7 9.51 -20.02 -28.94
CA THR A 7 8.58 -19.97 -27.82
C THR A 7 8.84 -18.63 -27.09
N ARG A 8 8.13 -17.58 -27.52
CA ARG A 8 7.95 -16.37 -26.70
C ARG A 8 7.18 -16.80 -25.45
N SER A 9 7.93 -17.10 -24.39
CA SER A 9 7.36 -17.08 -23.07
C SER A 9 6.82 -15.66 -22.82
N SER A 10 5.52 -15.49 -22.96
CA SER A 10 4.84 -14.27 -22.54
C SER A 10 4.85 -14.29 -21.01
N THR A 11 5.91 -13.78 -20.43
CA THR A 11 5.92 -13.49 -18.98
C THR A 11 4.84 -12.45 -18.74
N VAL A 12 3.79 -12.85 -18.06
CA VAL A 12 2.75 -11.92 -17.60
C VAL A 12 3.44 -10.91 -16.68
N ALA A 13 3.32 -9.63 -17.02
CA ALA A 13 3.86 -8.57 -16.17
C ALA A 13 3.12 -8.59 -14.82
N TYR A 14 3.86 -8.77 -13.71
CA TYR A 14 3.31 -8.78 -12.38
C TYR A 14 3.66 -7.47 -11.64
N ALA A 15 2.73 -6.98 -10.86
CA ALA A 15 2.92 -5.89 -9.92
C ALA A 15 2.41 -6.31 -8.54
N GLU A 16 3.20 -6.06 -7.51
CA GLU A 16 2.73 -6.20 -6.14
C GLU A 16 1.95 -4.94 -5.76
N LEU A 17 0.72 -5.12 -5.28
CA LEU A 17 -0.20 -4.03 -4.98
C LEU A 17 -0.46 -3.82 -3.49
N HIS A 18 0.12 -4.66 -2.63
CA HIS A 18 -0.06 -4.61 -1.19
C HIS A 18 1.24 -4.99 -0.47
N ALA A 19 2.02 -4.00 -0.09
CA ALA A 19 3.27 -4.21 0.62
C ALA A 19 3.47 -3.16 1.72
N HIS A 20 3.95 -3.61 2.87
CA HIS A 20 4.27 -2.78 4.03
C HIS A 20 5.77 -2.56 4.15
N SER A 21 6.16 -1.33 4.45
CA SER A 21 7.53 -0.98 4.83
C SER A 21 7.69 -0.96 6.35
N ASN A 22 8.89 -0.59 6.80
CA ASN A 22 9.19 -0.36 8.22
C ASN A 22 8.40 0.82 8.84
N TYR A 23 7.63 1.57 8.04
CA TYR A 23 6.68 2.57 8.54
C TYR A 23 5.35 1.95 9.02
N SER A 24 5.05 0.69 8.65
CA SER A 24 4.00 -0.12 9.28
C SER A 24 4.56 -0.77 10.54
N PHE A 25 4.50 -0.03 11.64
CA PHE A 25 5.13 -0.43 12.90
C PHE A 25 4.61 -1.78 13.40
N GLN A 26 5.53 -2.72 13.72
CA GLN A 26 5.28 -4.11 14.10
C GLN A 26 4.79 -5.05 12.98
N GLU A 27 4.54 -4.56 11.76
CA GLU A 27 4.07 -5.38 10.63
C GLU A 27 5.10 -5.46 9.51
N GLY A 28 5.80 -4.35 9.22
CA GLY A 28 6.85 -4.28 8.22
C GLY A 28 8.24 -4.07 8.85
N ALA A 29 9.27 -4.72 8.29
CA ALA A 29 10.66 -4.58 8.73
C ALA A 29 11.60 -4.04 7.65
N SER A 30 11.17 -4.08 6.38
CA SER A 30 12.00 -3.70 5.23
C SER A 30 11.92 -2.20 4.95
N GLU A 31 13.04 -1.58 4.65
CA GLU A 31 13.07 -0.21 4.16
C GLU A 31 12.51 -0.12 2.73
N ALA A 32 12.04 1.05 2.35
CA ALA A 32 11.51 1.32 1.02
C ALA A 32 12.50 0.93 -0.10
N TRP A 33 13.78 1.20 0.11
CA TRP A 33 14.84 0.84 -0.83
C TRP A 33 14.96 -0.67 -1.04
N ASP A 34 14.94 -1.46 0.04
CA ASP A 34 15.10 -2.91 -0.02
C ASP A 34 13.92 -3.59 -0.70
N LEU A 35 12.70 -3.11 -0.44
CA LEU A 35 11.48 -3.57 -1.10
C LEU A 35 11.56 -3.35 -2.62
N LEU A 36 11.95 -2.15 -3.04
CA LEU A 36 12.07 -1.79 -4.45
C LEU A 36 13.23 -2.52 -5.15
N LEU A 37 14.37 -2.67 -4.47
CA LEU A 37 15.50 -3.42 -5.00
C LEU A 37 15.12 -4.89 -5.23
N THR A 38 14.43 -5.50 -4.26
CA THR A 38 13.93 -6.87 -4.38
C THR A 38 12.91 -7.00 -5.51
N ALA A 39 11.96 -6.07 -5.62
CA ALA A 39 10.98 -6.03 -6.70
C ALA A 39 11.68 -5.97 -8.08
N LYS A 40 12.71 -5.15 -8.21
CA LYS A 40 13.52 -5.06 -9.42
C LYS A 40 14.24 -6.37 -9.75
N GLN A 41 14.86 -7.02 -8.75
CA GLN A 41 15.55 -8.31 -8.91
C GLN A 41 14.59 -9.43 -9.33
N LEU A 42 13.36 -9.40 -8.83
CA LEU A 42 12.29 -10.34 -9.20
C LEU A 42 11.65 -10.00 -10.54
N GLY A 43 12.01 -8.89 -11.18
CA GLY A 43 11.45 -8.47 -12.46
C GLY A 43 10.00 -7.97 -12.37
N LEU A 44 9.59 -7.46 -11.23
CA LEU A 44 8.25 -6.87 -11.06
C LEU A 44 8.12 -5.62 -11.91
N HIS A 45 6.94 -5.43 -12.50
CA HIS A 45 6.64 -4.26 -13.33
C HIS A 45 6.43 -2.99 -12.48
N ALA A 46 5.81 -3.13 -11.33
CA ALA A 46 5.54 -2.07 -10.38
C ALA A 46 5.45 -2.63 -8.96
N LEU A 47 5.58 -1.75 -7.97
CA LEU A 47 5.39 -2.07 -6.56
C LEU A 47 4.54 -0.97 -5.92
N ALA A 48 3.50 -1.37 -5.17
CA ALA A 48 2.76 -0.46 -4.30
C ALA A 48 3.35 -0.46 -2.89
N ILE A 49 3.35 0.73 -2.26
CA ILE A 49 3.51 0.86 -0.82
C ILE A 49 2.14 1.18 -0.23
N THR A 50 1.74 0.40 0.77
CA THR A 50 0.42 0.48 1.41
C THR A 50 0.58 0.37 2.92
N ASP A 51 1.42 1.23 3.50
CA ASP A 51 1.66 1.24 4.93
C ASP A 51 0.38 1.46 5.73
N HIS A 52 0.34 0.86 6.92
CA HIS A 52 -0.84 0.82 7.77
C HIS A 52 -1.08 2.18 8.44
N ASP A 53 -2.24 2.77 8.17
CA ASP A 53 -2.74 4.02 8.73
C ASP A 53 -1.80 5.24 8.60
N ASN A 54 -0.81 5.20 7.70
CA ASN A 54 0.06 6.33 7.46
C ASN A 54 0.63 6.36 6.04
N VAL A 55 1.11 7.52 5.65
CA VAL A 55 1.81 7.77 4.37
C VAL A 55 3.22 8.32 4.57
N SER A 56 3.82 8.03 5.72
CA SER A 56 5.11 8.62 6.13
C SER A 56 6.27 8.22 5.22
N GLY A 57 6.27 6.97 4.73
CA GLY A 57 7.32 6.43 3.86
C GLY A 57 7.19 6.78 2.37
N VAL A 58 6.09 7.42 1.95
CA VAL A 58 5.75 7.62 0.54
C VAL A 58 6.79 8.41 -0.25
N MET A 59 7.35 9.47 0.34
CA MET A 59 8.34 10.30 -0.34
C MET A 59 9.67 9.57 -0.55
N GLU A 60 10.13 8.85 0.46
CA GLU A 60 11.32 8.02 0.38
C GLU A 60 11.14 6.91 -0.66
N PHE A 61 9.99 6.23 -0.63
CA PHE A 61 9.64 5.20 -1.59
C PHE A 61 9.61 5.73 -3.03
N ALA A 62 8.99 6.88 -3.28
CA ALA A 62 8.91 7.48 -4.61
C ALA A 62 10.30 7.88 -5.14
N GLN A 63 11.17 8.39 -4.28
CA GLN A 63 12.54 8.76 -4.63
C GLN A 63 13.38 7.51 -4.95
N ALA A 64 13.35 6.49 -4.11
CA ALA A 64 14.04 5.22 -4.33
C ALA A 64 13.57 4.53 -5.62
N ALA A 65 12.26 4.54 -5.88
CA ALA A 65 11.67 3.97 -7.10
C ALA A 65 12.19 4.65 -8.36
N LYS A 66 12.32 5.99 -8.32
CA LYS A 66 12.89 6.77 -9.43
C LYS A 66 14.35 6.40 -9.69
N GLU A 67 15.16 6.25 -8.65
CA GLU A 67 16.57 5.87 -8.76
C GLU A 67 16.75 4.44 -9.29
N LEU A 68 15.92 3.52 -8.85
CA LEU A 68 15.96 2.11 -9.27
C LEU A 68 15.27 1.85 -10.62
N GLY A 69 14.48 2.80 -11.13
CA GLY A 69 13.75 2.66 -12.39
C GLY A 69 12.58 1.68 -12.31
N ILE A 70 11.94 1.57 -11.15
CA ILE A 70 10.71 0.80 -10.93
C ILE A 70 9.53 1.76 -10.86
N LYS A 71 8.36 1.33 -11.37
CA LYS A 71 7.13 2.12 -11.28
C LYS A 71 6.57 2.06 -9.86
N PRO A 72 6.57 3.20 -9.11
CA PRO A 72 5.93 3.24 -7.80
C PRO A 72 4.41 3.36 -7.94
N ILE A 73 3.69 2.70 -7.04
CA ILE A 73 2.26 2.90 -6.82
C ILE A 73 2.12 3.34 -5.36
N ILE A 74 1.42 4.44 -5.15
CA ILE A 74 1.19 4.99 -3.82
C ILE A 74 -0.17 4.53 -3.33
N GLY A 75 -0.20 3.98 -2.14
CA GLY A 75 -1.42 3.53 -1.49
C GLY A 75 -1.34 3.68 0.02
N ILE A 76 -2.30 3.10 0.67
CA ILE A 76 -2.43 3.00 2.12
C ILE A 76 -3.30 1.81 2.47
N GLU A 77 -3.06 1.16 3.58
CA GLU A 77 -4.01 0.31 4.25
C GLU A 77 -4.62 1.08 5.42
N LEU A 78 -5.94 1.26 5.42
CA LEU A 78 -6.66 1.99 6.46
C LEU A 78 -7.46 1.03 7.33
N THR A 79 -7.36 1.22 8.64
CA THR A 79 -8.23 0.58 9.62
C THR A 79 -9.62 1.22 9.59
N LEU A 80 -10.65 0.40 9.61
CA LEU A 80 -12.04 0.82 9.68
C LEU A 80 -12.64 0.50 11.04
N ALA A 81 -13.46 1.39 11.58
CA ALA A 81 -14.22 1.11 12.81
C ALA A 81 -15.14 -0.11 12.64
N ARG A 82 -15.71 -0.28 11.45
CA ARG A 82 -16.56 -1.39 11.03
C ARG A 82 -16.37 -1.71 9.56
N GLY A 83 -16.77 -2.91 9.13
CA GLY A 83 -16.68 -3.31 7.72
C GLY A 83 -17.64 -2.52 6.82
N LEU A 84 -17.25 -2.38 5.54
CA LEU A 84 -18.11 -1.76 4.54
C LEU A 84 -19.41 -2.55 4.40
N GLY A 85 -20.54 -1.89 4.67
CA GLY A 85 -21.87 -2.51 4.63
C GLY A 85 -22.32 -3.16 5.94
N GLU A 86 -21.51 -3.15 7.00
CA GLU A 86 -21.98 -3.49 8.34
C GLU A 86 -22.90 -2.41 8.91
N PRO A 87 -23.87 -2.78 9.76
CA PRO A 87 -24.76 -1.81 10.41
C PRO A 87 -24.00 -0.76 11.21
N GLU A 88 -24.54 0.45 11.29
CA GLU A 88 -24.03 1.50 12.19
C GLU A 88 -24.08 1.00 13.64
N GLY A 89 -23.01 1.25 14.40
CA GLY A 89 -22.87 0.78 15.78
C GLY A 89 -22.33 -0.64 15.89
N THR A 90 -21.91 -1.31 14.81
CA THR A 90 -21.12 -2.53 14.92
C THR A 90 -19.77 -2.18 15.53
N GLU A 91 -19.41 -2.86 16.62
CA GLU A 91 -18.14 -2.68 17.32
C GLU A 91 -17.20 -3.83 17.06
N HIS A 92 -15.92 -3.51 16.84
CA HIS A 92 -14.82 -4.46 16.73
C HIS A 92 -13.75 -4.12 17.76
N GLU A 93 -13.13 -5.15 18.35
CA GLU A 93 -11.93 -4.93 19.17
C GLU A 93 -10.81 -4.34 18.28
N PRO A 94 -9.93 -3.49 18.84
CA PRO A 94 -8.89 -2.82 18.03
C PRO A 94 -8.05 -3.75 17.14
N GLY A 95 -7.73 -4.97 17.60
CA GLY A 95 -6.96 -5.95 16.85
C GLY A 95 -7.75 -6.76 15.80
N ASP A 96 -9.09 -6.67 15.80
CA ASP A 96 -9.99 -7.41 14.91
C ASP A 96 -10.72 -6.49 13.92
N ARG A 97 -10.35 -5.23 13.86
CA ARG A 97 -10.96 -4.26 12.94
C ARG A 97 -10.69 -4.60 11.48
N PRO A 98 -11.67 -4.44 10.60
CA PRO A 98 -11.47 -4.62 9.17
C PRO A 98 -10.56 -3.55 8.58
N HIS A 99 -9.83 -3.90 7.52
CA HIS A 99 -8.94 -2.99 6.82
C HIS A 99 -9.38 -2.83 5.37
N ILE A 100 -9.00 -1.71 4.77
CA ILE A 100 -9.17 -1.46 3.34
C ILE A 100 -7.88 -0.93 2.73
N THR A 101 -7.43 -1.57 1.65
CA THR A 101 -6.29 -1.09 0.87
C THR A 101 -6.78 -0.16 -0.24
N LEU A 102 -6.24 1.05 -0.27
CA LEU A 102 -6.53 2.07 -1.28
C LEU A 102 -5.26 2.40 -2.06
N LEU A 103 -5.40 2.49 -3.39
CA LEU A 103 -4.31 2.88 -4.30
C LEU A 103 -4.65 4.19 -4.99
N ALA A 104 -3.69 5.12 -5.04
CA ALA A 104 -3.85 6.39 -5.72
C ALA A 104 -3.55 6.25 -7.22
N GLU A 105 -4.54 6.41 -8.06
CA GLU A 105 -4.37 6.46 -9.52
C GLU A 105 -3.89 7.83 -10.02
N THR A 106 -4.26 8.89 -9.30
CA THR A 106 -3.99 10.29 -9.66
C THR A 106 -3.53 11.11 -8.47
N ALA A 107 -3.05 12.33 -8.73
CA ALA A 107 -2.73 13.29 -7.66
C ALA A 107 -3.95 13.62 -6.78
N VAL A 108 -5.17 13.59 -7.35
CA VAL A 108 -6.41 13.76 -6.58
C VAL A 108 -6.62 12.56 -5.65
N GLY A 109 -6.37 11.33 -6.15
CA GLY A 109 -6.42 10.11 -5.33
C GLY A 109 -5.44 10.18 -4.14
N TYR A 110 -4.21 10.62 -4.36
CA TYR A 110 -3.23 10.81 -3.29
C TYR A 110 -3.70 11.86 -2.25
N LYS A 111 -4.25 12.99 -2.72
CA LYS A 111 -4.84 13.98 -1.82
C LYS A 111 -5.97 13.38 -0.97
N ASN A 112 -6.83 12.56 -1.57
CA ASN A 112 -7.93 11.91 -0.85
C ASN A 112 -7.40 10.93 0.19
N ILE A 113 -6.41 10.11 -0.14
CA ILE A 113 -5.72 9.23 0.82
C ILE A 113 -5.19 10.04 2.00
N SER A 114 -4.49 11.15 1.76
CA SER A 114 -3.95 12.01 2.82
C SER A 114 -5.04 12.60 3.72
N LEU A 115 -6.20 12.97 3.13
CA LEU A 115 -7.35 13.46 3.92
C LEU A 115 -7.97 12.36 4.79
N LEU A 116 -8.13 11.14 4.24
CA LEU A 116 -8.66 10.00 4.99
C LEU A 116 -7.71 9.63 6.14
N THR A 117 -6.41 9.57 5.88
CA THR A 117 -5.39 9.35 6.92
C THR A 117 -5.49 10.40 8.03
N THR A 118 -5.62 11.68 7.65
CA THR A 118 -5.76 12.77 8.63
C THR A 118 -7.00 12.57 9.50
N ARG A 119 -8.13 12.21 8.89
CA ARG A 119 -9.37 11.95 9.63
C ARG A 119 -9.22 10.77 10.58
N ALA A 120 -8.67 9.64 10.09
CA ALA A 120 -8.45 8.46 10.93
C ALA A 120 -7.67 8.79 12.22
N HIS A 121 -6.68 9.69 12.13
CA HIS A 121 -5.88 10.09 13.29
C HIS A 121 -6.50 11.19 14.16
N VAL A 122 -7.31 12.08 13.55
CA VAL A 122 -7.91 13.22 14.28
C VAL A 122 -9.20 12.82 14.98
N ASP A 123 -10.00 11.97 14.32
CA ASP A 123 -11.31 11.55 14.81
C ASP A 123 -11.20 10.37 15.81
N ALA A 124 -10.06 9.68 15.87
CA ALA A 124 -9.81 8.61 16.82
C ALA A 124 -9.78 9.12 18.28
N GLU A 125 -10.44 8.42 19.18
CA GLU A 125 -10.47 8.74 20.61
C GLU A 125 -9.09 8.52 21.26
N GLU A 126 -8.36 7.51 20.80
CA GLU A 126 -7.01 7.17 21.28
C GLU A 126 -5.96 7.45 20.20
N ARG A 127 -4.87 8.10 20.59
CA ARG A 127 -3.80 8.52 19.68
C ARG A 127 -3.15 7.36 18.90
N ASN A 128 -3.12 6.17 19.48
CA ASN A 128 -2.45 5.00 18.91
C ASN A 128 -3.43 4.01 18.27
N ASP A 129 -4.66 4.40 18.03
CA ASP A 129 -5.71 3.58 17.46
C ASP A 129 -6.45 4.33 16.33
N PRO A 130 -5.74 4.79 15.29
CA PRO A 130 -6.35 5.47 14.17
C PRO A 130 -7.31 4.55 13.42
N HIS A 131 -8.51 5.04 13.13
CA HIS A 131 -9.50 4.31 12.34
C HIS A 131 -10.52 5.26 11.71
N LEU A 132 -11.19 4.81 10.66
CA LEU A 132 -12.27 5.54 10.00
C LEU A 132 -13.61 4.85 10.24
N ASP A 133 -14.63 5.62 10.54
CA ASP A 133 -16.01 5.16 10.41
C ASP A 133 -16.47 5.35 8.96
N PRO A 134 -16.77 4.25 8.23
CA PRO A 134 -17.07 4.29 6.80
C PRO A 134 -18.47 4.79 6.49
#